data_c00030ec349d9a2d33dedcd1e4210739
#
_entry.id   c00030ec349d9a2d33dedcd1e4210739
#
_cell.length_a   1.000
_cell.length_b   1.000
_cell.length_c   1.000
_cell.angle_alpha   90.00
_cell.angle_beta   90.00
_cell.angle_gamma   90.00
#
_symmetry.space_group_name_H-M   'P 1'
#
loop_
_entity.id
_entity.type
_entity.pdbx_description
1 polymer ?
#
loop_
_entity_poly.entity_id
_entity_poly.type
_entity_poly.pdbx_seq_one_letter_code
_entity_poly.pdbx_strand_id
1 'polypeptide(L)'
;MLEAGNKAPNFTLNDKDGNTHSLTDFLGKKVVLYFYPKDNTPGCTRQACAFAGAFAEYKNMGVEVIGISKDSTASHAKFAEKYSLPFILLSDPELEAIKAYGVWQEKKLYGKLSMGVVRSTFVIDENGCIEKVFPKAKPDTNAAEILSYLKVE
;
A
#
# COMPACT_ATOMS: atom_id res chain seq x y z
N MET A 1 6.45 -2.70 13.53
CA MET A 1 6.44 -2.76 12.05
C MET A 1 7.39 -3.85 11.58
N LEU A 2 6.99 -4.60 10.58
CA LEU A 2 7.84 -5.64 10.01
C LEU A 2 9.05 -5.05 9.28
N GLU A 3 10.08 -5.86 9.12
CA GLU A 3 11.36 -5.42 8.56
C GLU A 3 11.75 -6.26 7.35
N ALA A 4 12.74 -5.77 6.60
CA ALA A 4 13.34 -6.53 5.51
C ALA A 4 13.89 -7.87 6.03
N GLY A 5 13.64 -8.94 5.29
CA GLY A 5 14.00 -10.30 5.69
C GLY A 5 12.84 -11.08 6.31
N ASN A 6 11.81 -10.40 6.80
CA ASN A 6 10.62 -11.08 7.32
C ASN A 6 9.77 -11.63 6.18
N LYS A 7 9.09 -12.73 6.44
CA LYS A 7 8.06 -13.22 5.53
C LYS A 7 6.90 -12.23 5.56
N ALA A 8 6.40 -11.82 4.39
CA ALA A 8 5.24 -10.96 4.31
C ALA A 8 3.97 -11.74 4.68
N PRO A 9 3.22 -11.31 5.71
CA PRO A 9 1.97 -11.99 6.07
C PRO A 9 0.98 -12.00 4.92
N ASN A 10 0.37 -13.17 4.69
CA ASN A 10 -0.69 -13.28 3.70
C ASN A 10 -1.97 -12.58 4.23
N PHE A 11 -2.80 -12.15 3.31
CA PHE A 11 -4.10 -11.58 3.60
C PHE A 11 -5.07 -11.97 2.50
N THR A 12 -6.36 -11.81 2.77
CA THR A 12 -7.42 -11.98 1.77
C THR A 12 -8.40 -10.85 1.98
N LEU A 13 -8.41 -9.90 1.06
CA LEU A 13 -9.18 -8.67 1.17
C LEU A 13 -9.90 -8.36 -0.14
N ASN A 14 -10.96 -7.56 -0.06
CA ASN A 14 -11.77 -7.19 -1.22
C ASN A 14 -11.28 -5.88 -1.84
N ASP A 15 -11.33 -5.81 -3.16
CA ASP A 15 -11.07 -4.57 -3.91
C ASP A 15 -12.37 -3.75 -4.07
N LYS A 16 -12.29 -2.65 -4.81
CA LYS A 16 -13.41 -1.72 -5.04
C LYS A 16 -14.62 -2.36 -5.72
N ASP A 17 -14.42 -3.46 -6.43
CA ASP A 17 -15.48 -4.16 -7.17
C ASP A 17 -15.98 -5.39 -6.41
N GLY A 18 -15.49 -5.61 -5.19
CA GLY A 18 -15.85 -6.76 -4.37
C GLY A 18 -15.09 -8.03 -4.72
N ASN A 19 -14.12 -7.95 -5.62
CA ASN A 19 -13.27 -9.10 -5.95
C ASN A 19 -12.22 -9.30 -4.86
N THR A 20 -11.99 -10.56 -4.50
CA THR A 20 -11.06 -10.93 -3.43
C THR A 20 -9.65 -11.12 -3.97
N HIS A 21 -8.67 -10.56 -3.26
CA HIS A 21 -7.26 -10.73 -3.57
C HIS A 21 -6.50 -11.20 -2.34
N SER A 22 -5.60 -12.16 -2.53
CA SER A 22 -4.66 -12.61 -1.51
C SER A 22 -3.25 -12.29 -1.96
N LEU A 23 -2.35 -12.03 -1.01
CA LEU A 23 -0.95 -11.76 -1.35
C LEU A 23 -0.35 -12.93 -2.13
N THR A 24 -0.71 -14.16 -1.79
CA THR A 24 -0.23 -15.36 -2.49
C THR A 24 -0.60 -15.40 -3.96
N ASP A 25 -1.61 -14.66 -4.40
CA ASP A 25 -1.99 -14.55 -5.82
C ASP A 25 -0.89 -13.90 -6.66
N PHE A 26 0.01 -13.17 -6.02
CA PHE A 26 1.08 -12.40 -6.68
C PHE A 26 2.45 -13.05 -6.55
N LEU A 27 2.56 -14.29 -6.03
CA LEU A 27 3.82 -15.00 -5.98
C LEU A 27 4.42 -15.13 -7.38
N GLY A 28 5.72 -14.92 -7.47
CA GLY A 28 6.41 -14.86 -8.75
C GLY A 28 6.57 -13.46 -9.30
N LYS A 29 5.95 -12.46 -8.66
CA LYS A 29 6.08 -11.04 -9.01
C LYS A 29 6.49 -10.25 -7.79
N LYS A 30 7.19 -9.14 -8.00
CA LYS A 30 7.41 -8.17 -6.93
C LYS A 30 6.14 -7.37 -6.70
N VAL A 31 5.86 -7.06 -5.43
CA VAL A 31 4.70 -6.29 -5.02
C VAL A 31 5.16 -5.08 -4.23
N VAL A 32 4.66 -3.91 -4.60
CA VAL A 32 4.77 -2.69 -3.82
C VAL A 32 3.46 -2.57 -3.06
N LEU A 33 3.50 -2.86 -1.77
CA LEU A 33 2.35 -2.84 -0.88
C LEU A 33 2.43 -1.63 0.02
N TYR A 34 1.52 -0.66 -0.16
CA TYR A 34 1.54 0.53 0.68
C TYR A 34 0.27 0.66 1.51
N PHE A 35 0.48 1.09 2.76
CA PHE A 35 -0.60 1.35 3.71
C PHE A 35 -0.76 2.85 3.88
N TYR A 36 -1.99 3.33 3.87
CA TYR A 36 -2.29 4.75 4.00
C TYR A 36 -3.52 4.98 4.88
N PRO A 37 -3.60 6.15 5.55
CA PRO A 37 -4.64 6.38 6.55
C PRO A 37 -6.07 6.46 6.02
N LYS A 38 -6.32 7.18 4.93
CA LYS A 38 -7.70 7.43 4.51
C LYS A 38 -7.81 7.92 3.07
N ASP A 39 -8.77 7.35 2.34
CA ASP A 39 -9.10 7.78 0.98
C ASP A 39 -9.43 9.26 0.91
N ASN A 40 -9.08 9.88 -0.22
CA ASN A 40 -9.46 11.25 -0.55
C ASN A 40 -9.02 12.32 0.46
N THR A 41 -7.97 12.06 1.21
CA THR A 41 -7.28 13.08 2.01
C THR A 41 -6.10 13.63 1.21
N PRO A 42 -5.62 14.86 1.50
CA PRO A 42 -4.59 15.50 0.66
C PRO A 42 -3.33 14.66 0.45
N GLY A 43 -2.73 14.16 1.53
CA GLY A 43 -1.51 13.35 1.44
C GLY A 43 -1.72 12.02 0.74
N CYS A 44 -2.81 11.33 1.08
CA CYS A 44 -3.12 10.03 0.47
C CYS A 44 -3.45 10.18 -1.01
N THR A 45 -4.10 11.27 -1.40
CA THR A 45 -4.39 11.58 -2.79
C THR A 45 -3.10 11.83 -3.59
N ARG A 46 -2.18 12.63 -3.04
CA ARG A 46 -0.89 12.90 -3.69
C ARG A 46 -0.08 11.62 -3.88
N GLN A 47 -0.04 10.76 -2.88
CA GLN A 47 0.66 9.48 -2.96
C GLN A 47 0.04 8.58 -4.03
N ALA A 48 -1.28 8.43 -4.02
CA ALA A 48 -1.99 7.62 -5.00
C ALA A 48 -1.78 8.13 -6.43
N CYS A 49 -1.86 9.44 -6.63
CA CYS A 49 -1.63 10.06 -7.94
C CYS A 49 -0.17 9.89 -8.39
N ALA A 50 0.80 9.91 -7.48
CA ALA A 50 2.19 9.65 -7.80
C ALA A 50 2.40 8.21 -8.29
N PHE A 51 1.78 7.23 -7.62
CA PHE A 51 1.81 5.85 -8.09
C PHE A 51 1.09 5.69 -9.43
N ALA A 52 -0.04 6.36 -9.62
CA ALA A 52 -0.77 6.32 -10.88
C ALA A 52 0.07 6.87 -12.04
N GLY A 53 0.77 7.98 -11.80
CA GLY A 53 1.67 8.56 -12.80
C GLY A 53 2.85 7.67 -13.15
N ALA A 54 3.30 6.84 -12.23
CA ALA A 54 4.41 5.90 -12.43
C ALA A 54 3.93 4.49 -12.82
N PHE A 55 2.63 4.28 -12.95
CA PHE A 55 2.06 2.94 -13.12
C PHE A 55 2.64 2.18 -14.32
N ALA A 56 2.81 2.86 -15.45
CA ALA A 56 3.35 2.22 -16.65
C ALA A 56 4.78 1.71 -16.43
N GLU A 57 5.59 2.45 -15.68
CA GLU A 57 6.96 2.04 -15.35
C GLU A 57 6.96 0.80 -14.44
N TYR A 58 6.12 0.79 -13.42
CA TYR A 58 5.96 -0.38 -12.54
C TYR A 58 5.50 -1.60 -13.33
N LYS A 59 4.50 -1.42 -14.19
CA LYS A 59 3.97 -2.50 -15.02
C LYS A 59 5.03 -3.07 -15.95
N ASN A 60 5.84 -2.20 -16.58
CA ASN A 60 6.91 -2.63 -17.48
C ASN A 60 7.99 -3.43 -16.74
N MET A 61 8.16 -3.20 -15.44
CA MET A 61 9.08 -3.95 -14.59
C MET A 61 8.47 -5.24 -14.03
N GLY A 62 7.20 -5.51 -14.32
CA GLY A 62 6.48 -6.67 -13.77
C GLY A 62 6.14 -6.54 -12.29
N VAL A 63 6.02 -5.31 -11.80
CA VAL A 63 5.76 -5.01 -10.38
C VAL A 63 4.31 -4.61 -10.18
N GLU A 64 3.62 -5.27 -9.24
CA GLU A 64 2.26 -4.91 -8.84
C GLU A 64 2.29 -3.83 -7.77
N VAL A 65 1.35 -2.89 -7.86
CA VAL A 65 1.15 -1.85 -6.84
C VAL A 65 -0.19 -2.11 -6.17
N ILE A 66 -0.19 -2.22 -4.85
CA ILE A 66 -1.39 -2.47 -4.04
C ILE A 66 -1.42 -1.48 -2.88
N GLY A 67 -2.52 -0.73 -2.76
CA GLY A 67 -2.75 0.15 -1.62
C GLY A 67 -3.77 -0.47 -0.67
N ILE A 68 -3.54 -0.35 0.62
CA ILE A 68 -4.45 -0.85 1.66
C ILE A 68 -4.78 0.27 2.64
N SER A 69 -6.06 0.45 2.92
CA SER A 69 -6.54 1.26 4.03
C SER A 69 -7.73 0.58 4.69
N LYS A 70 -8.20 1.15 5.79
CA LYS A 70 -9.38 0.62 6.49
C LYS A 70 -10.70 1.10 5.89
N ASP A 71 -10.64 1.91 4.83
CA ASP A 71 -11.84 2.40 4.15
C ASP A 71 -12.62 1.27 3.48
N SER A 72 -13.91 1.51 3.25
CA SER A 72 -14.79 0.53 2.60
C SER A 72 -14.49 0.38 1.11
N THR A 73 -14.99 -0.71 0.52
CA THR A 73 -14.89 -0.93 -0.93
C THR A 73 -15.61 0.19 -1.70
N ALA A 74 -16.73 0.69 -1.18
CA ALA A 74 -17.45 1.81 -1.79
C ALA A 74 -16.61 3.09 -1.79
N SER A 75 -15.90 3.37 -0.69
CA SER A 75 -14.98 4.50 -0.61
C SER A 75 -13.86 4.38 -1.64
N HIS A 76 -13.25 3.19 -1.74
CA HIS A 76 -12.20 2.92 -2.72
C HIS A 76 -12.70 3.10 -4.16
N ALA A 77 -13.92 2.69 -4.46
CA ALA A 77 -14.51 2.86 -5.79
C ALA A 77 -14.60 4.33 -6.17
N LYS A 78 -15.07 5.17 -5.25
CA LYS A 78 -15.18 6.62 -5.47
C LYS A 78 -13.81 7.27 -5.62
N PHE A 79 -12.86 6.88 -4.78
CA PHE A 79 -11.50 7.41 -4.81
C PHE A 79 -10.79 7.05 -6.11
N ALA A 80 -10.85 5.78 -6.51
CA ALA A 80 -10.24 5.30 -7.74
C ALA A 80 -10.86 5.97 -8.98
N GLU A 81 -12.17 6.14 -9.00
CA GLU A 81 -12.87 6.82 -10.10
C GLU A 81 -12.47 8.28 -10.20
N LYS A 82 -12.48 8.99 -9.06
CA LYS A 82 -12.18 10.42 -9.03
C LYS A 82 -10.79 10.76 -9.57
N TYR A 83 -9.80 9.92 -9.28
CA TYR A 83 -8.41 10.16 -9.66
C TYR A 83 -7.88 9.19 -10.71
N SER A 84 -8.75 8.38 -11.30
CA SER A 84 -8.38 7.39 -12.33
C SER A 84 -7.21 6.50 -11.91
N LEU A 85 -7.30 5.94 -10.70
CA LEU A 85 -6.25 5.09 -10.16
C LEU A 85 -6.26 3.71 -10.84
N PRO A 86 -5.16 3.32 -11.52
CA PRO A 86 -5.14 2.10 -12.32
C PRO A 86 -4.71 0.84 -11.54
N PHE A 87 -4.31 0.99 -10.28
CA PHE A 87 -3.81 -0.11 -9.46
C PHE A 87 -4.85 -0.56 -8.43
N ILE A 88 -4.54 -1.66 -7.75
CA ILE A 88 -5.45 -2.29 -6.80
C ILE A 88 -5.48 -1.53 -5.47
N LEU A 89 -6.69 -1.24 -4.99
CA LEU A 89 -6.94 -0.73 -3.64
C LEU A 89 -7.73 -1.79 -2.88
N LEU A 90 -7.24 -2.22 -1.73
CA LEU A 90 -7.89 -3.22 -0.91
C LEU A 90 -8.46 -2.62 0.38
N SER A 91 -9.64 -3.09 0.75
CA SER A 91 -10.36 -2.65 1.94
C SER A 91 -10.04 -3.57 3.12
N ASP A 92 -9.57 -2.99 4.23
CA ASP A 92 -9.21 -3.73 5.44
C ASP A 92 -9.91 -3.14 6.68
N PRO A 93 -11.26 -3.16 6.73
CA PRO A 93 -11.99 -2.56 7.84
C PRO A 93 -11.77 -3.28 9.17
N GLU A 94 -11.41 -4.56 9.13
CA GLU A 94 -11.13 -5.36 10.32
C GLU A 94 -9.67 -5.23 10.78
N LEU A 95 -8.87 -4.43 10.10
CA LEU A 95 -7.45 -4.19 10.43
C LEU A 95 -6.58 -5.45 10.40
N GLU A 96 -6.95 -6.43 9.59
CA GLU A 96 -6.26 -7.71 9.51
C GLU A 96 -4.82 -7.55 9.01
N ALA A 97 -4.64 -7.04 7.79
CA ALA A 97 -3.32 -6.80 7.23
C ALA A 97 -2.63 -5.62 7.92
N ILE A 98 -3.38 -4.58 8.23
CA ILE A 98 -2.87 -3.38 8.91
C ILE A 98 -2.17 -3.75 10.22
N LYS A 99 -2.77 -4.62 11.03
CA LYS A 99 -2.16 -5.10 12.27
C LYS A 99 -1.04 -6.10 12.03
N ALA A 100 -1.23 -7.02 11.07
CA ALA A 100 -0.22 -8.05 10.78
C ALA A 100 1.11 -7.43 10.32
N TYR A 101 1.06 -6.34 9.57
CA TYR A 101 2.27 -5.63 9.11
C TYR A 101 2.81 -4.64 10.14
N GLY A 102 2.13 -4.47 11.27
CA GLY A 102 2.58 -3.60 12.36
C GLY A 102 2.46 -2.11 12.06
N VAL A 103 1.53 -1.72 11.19
CA VAL A 103 1.34 -0.31 10.80
C VAL A 103 0.18 0.37 11.54
N TRP A 104 -0.50 -0.34 12.43
CA TRP A 104 -1.52 0.20 13.31
C TRP A 104 -0.85 0.64 14.60
N GLN A 105 -0.63 1.95 14.75
CA GLN A 105 0.19 2.50 15.83
C GLN A 105 -0.45 3.73 16.44
N GLU A 106 0.00 4.09 17.64
CA GLU A 106 -0.40 5.35 18.27
C GLU A 106 0.15 6.52 17.47
N LYS A 107 -0.72 7.50 17.24
CA LYS A 107 -0.36 8.77 16.61
C LYS A 107 -0.77 9.89 17.54
N LYS A 108 0.10 10.89 17.70
CA LYS A 108 -0.19 12.09 18.45
C LYS A 108 -0.62 13.20 17.48
N LEU A 109 -1.84 13.70 17.66
CA LEU A 109 -2.37 14.79 16.84
C LEU A 109 -3.04 15.81 17.76
N TYR A 110 -2.58 17.05 17.70
CA TYR A 110 -3.08 18.13 18.56
C TYR A 110 -3.07 17.78 20.06
N GLY A 111 -2.00 17.10 20.50
CA GLY A 111 -1.86 16.69 21.90
C GLY A 111 -2.66 15.45 22.30
N LYS A 112 -3.47 14.90 21.43
CA LYS A 112 -4.22 13.66 21.69
C LYS A 112 -3.56 12.46 21.07
N LEU A 113 -3.50 11.37 21.83
CA LEU A 113 -3.04 10.08 21.34
C LEU A 113 -4.23 9.31 20.77
N SER A 114 -4.10 8.79 19.58
CA SER A 114 -5.08 7.91 18.96
C SER A 114 -4.39 6.87 18.11
N MET A 115 -5.05 5.74 17.91
CA MET A 115 -4.54 4.71 17.02
C MET A 115 -4.84 5.06 15.57
N GLY A 116 -3.92 4.77 14.68
CA GLY A 116 -4.10 5.03 13.26
C GLY A 116 -3.09 4.27 12.41
N VAL A 117 -3.29 4.33 11.10
CA VAL A 117 -2.40 3.71 10.13
C VAL A 117 -1.22 4.64 9.90
N VAL A 118 -0.01 4.12 10.12
CA VAL A 118 1.22 4.81 9.77
C VAL A 118 1.50 4.59 8.28
N ARG A 119 1.66 5.69 7.54
CA ARG A 119 1.97 5.61 6.10
C ARG A 119 3.30 4.90 5.90
N SER A 120 3.23 3.74 5.29
CA SER A 120 4.40 2.87 5.13
C SER A 120 4.27 2.04 3.87
N THR A 121 5.39 1.68 3.27
CA THR A 121 5.41 0.87 2.07
C THR A 121 6.40 -0.28 2.22
N PHE A 122 5.99 -1.44 1.75
CA PHE A 122 6.78 -2.66 1.78
C PHE A 122 6.99 -3.13 0.34
N VAL A 123 8.24 -3.38 -0.03
CA VAL A 123 8.55 -4.05 -1.30
C VAL A 123 8.71 -5.52 -0.97
N ILE A 124 7.88 -6.35 -1.61
CA ILE A 124 7.83 -7.79 -1.37
C ILE A 124 8.39 -8.50 -2.61
N ASP A 125 9.31 -9.42 -2.40
CA ASP A 125 9.94 -10.14 -3.49
C ASP A 125 9.06 -11.26 -4.06
N GLU A 126 9.54 -11.93 -5.08
CA GLU A 126 8.79 -12.98 -5.80
C GLU A 126 8.49 -14.20 -4.93
N ASN A 127 9.21 -14.36 -3.83
CA ASN A 127 9.04 -15.48 -2.89
C ASN A 127 8.11 -15.12 -1.71
N GLY A 128 7.58 -13.90 -1.68
CA GLY A 128 6.70 -13.47 -0.60
C GLY A 128 7.43 -12.97 0.64
N CYS A 129 8.69 -12.58 0.52
CA CYS A 129 9.47 -12.00 1.61
C CYS A 129 9.64 -10.51 1.42
N ILE A 130 9.66 -9.77 2.53
CA ILE A 130 9.87 -8.32 2.50
C ILE A 130 11.36 -8.06 2.19
N GLU A 131 11.63 -7.33 1.10
CA GLU A 131 13.00 -6.99 0.74
C GLU A 131 13.39 -5.56 1.10
N LYS A 132 12.42 -4.67 1.24
CA LYS A 132 12.65 -3.25 1.58
C LYS A 132 11.44 -2.68 2.27
N VAL A 133 11.66 -1.80 3.25
CA VAL A 133 10.59 -1.10 3.98
C VAL A 133 10.84 0.40 3.94
N PHE A 134 9.78 1.16 3.71
CA PHE A 134 9.76 2.62 3.84
C PHE A 134 8.82 2.95 5.01
N PRO A 135 9.33 2.97 6.27
CA PRO A 135 8.47 3.01 7.47
C PRO A 135 7.74 4.32 7.71
N LYS A 136 8.19 5.40 7.08
CA LYS A 136 7.54 6.72 7.13
C LYS A 136 7.52 7.29 5.72
N ALA A 137 6.75 6.62 4.87
CA ALA A 137 6.67 6.97 3.45
C ALA A 137 6.16 8.40 3.27
N LYS A 138 6.86 9.18 2.46
CA LYS A 138 6.46 10.55 2.12
C LYS A 138 5.53 10.51 0.91
N PRO A 139 4.33 11.12 1.00
CA PRO A 139 3.35 11.04 -0.09
C PRO A 139 3.88 11.48 -1.45
N ASP A 140 4.66 12.56 -1.47
CA ASP A 140 5.08 13.17 -2.72
C ASP A 140 6.23 12.44 -3.42
N THR A 141 7.06 11.71 -2.69
CA THR A 141 8.32 11.15 -3.20
C THR A 141 8.39 9.64 -3.18
N ASN A 142 7.53 8.97 -2.42
CA ASN A 142 7.64 7.53 -2.19
C ASN A 142 7.59 6.70 -3.47
N ALA A 143 6.68 7.01 -4.40
CA ALA A 143 6.58 6.27 -5.66
C ALA A 143 7.88 6.36 -6.48
N ALA A 144 8.50 7.53 -6.55
CA ALA A 144 9.76 7.74 -7.26
C ALA A 144 10.94 7.08 -6.54
N GLU A 145 10.96 7.13 -5.20
CA GLU A 145 11.99 6.46 -4.40
C GLU A 145 12.02 4.95 -4.66
N ILE A 146 10.83 4.35 -4.69
CA ILE A 146 10.69 2.91 -4.93
C ILE A 146 11.15 2.55 -6.35
N LEU A 147 10.77 3.35 -7.36
CA LEU A 147 11.25 3.14 -8.73
C LEU A 147 12.78 3.18 -8.80
N SER A 148 13.40 4.16 -8.15
CA SER A 148 14.85 4.26 -8.09
C SER A 148 15.48 3.04 -7.43
N TYR A 149 14.88 2.58 -6.33
CA TYR A 149 15.33 1.37 -5.64
C TYR A 149 15.24 0.14 -6.57
N LEU A 150 14.12 -0.04 -7.25
CA LEU A 150 13.90 -1.18 -8.13
C LEU A 150 14.82 -1.19 -9.35
N LYS A 151 15.16 -0.02 -9.88
CA LYS A 151 16.02 0.10 -11.06
C LYS A 151 17.49 -0.25 -10.77
N VAL A 152 17.91 -0.15 -9.51
CA VAL A 152 19.29 -0.44 -9.11
C VAL A 152 19.53 -1.94 -8.88
N GLU A 153 18.48 -2.70 -8.75
CA GLU A 153 18.58 -4.15 -8.57
C GLU A 153 18.82 -4.87 -9.91
#